data_a49246e5aa4496eba11a6e6c43cba4d7
#
_entry.id   a49246e5aa4496eba11a6e6c43cba4d7
#
_cell.length_a   1.000
_cell.length_b   1.000
_cell.length_c   1.000
_cell.angle_alpha   90.00
_cell.angle_beta   90.00
_cell.angle_gamma   90.00
#
_symmetry.space_group_name_H-M   'P 1'
#
loop_
_entity.id
_entity.type
_entity.pdbx_description
1 polymer ?
#
loop_
_entity_poly.entity_id
_entity_poly.type
_entity_poly.pdbx_seq_one_letter_code
_entity_poly.pdbx_strand_id
1 'polypeptide(L)'
;MNRRRFLTLGAVASGTLAVGGLSRMGSGPVAAQISAPPTVDRLVLTNVVDNLYDVFARGGRLDTVTVERTPLGKTPLLAEHGLAYHIDSSRGGERRQILLDFSLTDWSLFNNYRALGIDPYAADALVLSHGHMDHYGALPALATAGQGKWKPGVTVYAGGEDTFCHRVVVTPATTIDQGQLDRPALEAKGLKVHLVSQPAVISGQAFTSGQIARLTDFEKPPAAARLRAGDAGSACSATHFGLVKVETKPGDLVADNFQGEHATAFLVKDRGLVIITSCGHAGVINSVRQVQKATGIDKVHAVVGGFHLAPAPDEVVAKTVAAFKAINPDYILPAHCTGINTIMAVHRELPSKLIMPSTGTRVVFGA
;
A
#
# COMPACT_ATOMS: atom_id res chain seq x y z
N MET A 1 -59.78 49.85 -40.55
CA MET A 1 -60.79 49.39 -41.58
C MET A 1 -60.68 47.87 -41.68
N ASN A 2 -61.80 47.22 -41.34
CA ASN A 2 -62.37 45.96 -41.84
C ASN A 2 -61.48 44.67 -41.75
N ARG A 3 -61.84 43.76 -40.83
CA ARG A 3 -62.84 42.64 -40.90
C ARG A 3 -62.48 41.58 -41.95
N ARG A 4 -62.33 40.30 -41.63
CA ARG A 4 -63.23 39.25 -41.12
C ARG A 4 -62.51 37.92 -41.06
N ARG A 5 -62.66 37.21 -39.98
CA ARG A 5 -63.09 35.80 -39.75
C ARG A 5 -63.08 34.85 -40.96
N PHE A 6 -62.52 33.65 -40.72
CA PHE A 6 -63.27 32.38 -40.85
C PHE A 6 -62.60 31.25 -40.04
N LEU A 7 -63.43 30.60 -39.29
CA LEU A 7 -63.20 29.36 -38.57
C LEU A 7 -63.21 28.16 -39.53
N THR A 8 -62.37 27.14 -39.31
CA THR A 8 -62.78 25.77 -39.63
C THR A 8 -62.06 24.79 -38.58
N LEU A 9 -62.92 23.95 -38.04
CA LEU A 9 -62.59 22.85 -37.14
C LEU A 9 -61.85 21.75 -37.88
N GLY A 10 -61.01 20.98 -37.10
CA GLY A 10 -60.91 19.59 -37.37
C GLY A 10 -59.54 18.96 -37.08
N ALA A 11 -59.57 18.07 -36.16
CA ALA A 11 -58.79 16.84 -35.94
C ALA A 11 -57.81 16.86 -34.75
N VAL A 12 -58.30 16.20 -33.74
CA VAL A 12 -57.47 15.69 -32.58
C VAL A 12 -56.58 14.62 -33.09
N ALA A 13 -55.23 14.82 -32.98
CA ALA A 13 -54.27 13.75 -33.10
C ALA A 13 -53.56 13.65 -31.76
N SER A 14 -53.78 12.52 -31.08
CA SER A 14 -53.12 12.15 -29.84
C SER A 14 -51.64 11.90 -30.12
N GLY A 15 -50.80 12.87 -29.77
CA GLY A 15 -49.35 12.71 -29.77
C GLY A 15 -48.87 12.25 -28.40
N THR A 16 -48.43 11.02 -28.29
CA THR A 16 -47.74 10.44 -27.13
C THR A 16 -46.48 11.24 -26.85
N LEU A 17 -46.42 11.88 -25.67
CA LEU A 17 -45.22 12.47 -25.12
C LEU A 17 -44.24 11.37 -24.82
N ALA A 18 -43.19 11.24 -25.63
CA ALA A 18 -42.02 10.47 -25.29
C ALA A 18 -41.31 11.17 -24.12
N VAL A 19 -41.42 10.60 -22.94
CA VAL A 19 -40.61 10.97 -21.77
C VAL A 19 -39.16 10.62 -22.11
N GLY A 20 -38.36 11.68 -22.31
CA GLY A 20 -36.93 11.58 -22.56
C GLY A 20 -36.26 10.73 -21.47
N GLY A 21 -35.56 9.70 -21.92
CA GLY A 21 -34.81 8.81 -21.04
C GLY A 21 -33.81 9.58 -20.20
N LEU A 22 -33.97 9.50 -18.89
CA LEU A 22 -32.89 9.77 -17.93
C LEU A 22 -31.74 8.84 -18.28
N SER A 23 -30.68 9.42 -18.85
CA SER A 23 -29.38 8.74 -18.98
C SER A 23 -28.99 8.21 -17.61
N ARG A 24 -29.06 6.91 -17.43
CA ARG A 24 -28.42 6.24 -16.29
C ARG A 24 -26.96 6.62 -16.37
N MET A 25 -26.52 7.47 -15.45
CA MET A 25 -25.09 7.59 -15.14
C MET A 25 -24.61 6.18 -14.87
N GLY A 26 -23.73 5.68 -15.74
CA GLY A 26 -23.13 4.36 -15.59
C GLY A 26 -22.49 4.28 -14.22
N SER A 27 -23.01 3.43 -13.37
CA SER A 27 -22.31 2.99 -12.15
C SER A 27 -20.98 2.41 -12.62
N GLY A 28 -19.89 3.12 -12.38
CA GLY A 28 -18.54 2.56 -12.54
C GLY A 28 -18.49 1.23 -11.78
N PRO A 29 -17.56 0.33 -12.14
CA PRO A 29 -17.49 -0.97 -11.52
C PRO A 29 -17.48 -0.81 -10.00
N VAL A 30 -18.46 -1.43 -9.34
CA VAL A 30 -18.51 -1.48 -7.88
C VAL A 30 -17.23 -2.17 -7.45
N ALA A 31 -16.35 -1.47 -6.72
CA ALA A 31 -15.13 -2.05 -6.20
C ALA A 31 -15.50 -3.33 -5.43
N ALA A 32 -14.82 -4.43 -5.73
CA ALA A 32 -15.05 -5.69 -5.04
C ALA A 32 -14.90 -5.47 -3.53
N GLN A 33 -15.84 -5.99 -2.76
CA GLN A 33 -15.81 -5.94 -1.30
C GLN A 33 -15.41 -7.32 -0.75
N ILE A 34 -14.67 -7.32 0.33
CA ILE A 34 -14.42 -8.51 1.13
C ILE A 34 -15.63 -8.68 2.05
N SER A 35 -16.60 -9.49 1.65
CA SER A 35 -17.88 -9.65 2.35
C SER A 35 -17.74 -10.11 3.81
N ALA A 36 -16.66 -10.80 4.15
CA ALA A 36 -16.34 -11.24 5.50
C ALA A 36 -14.81 -11.17 5.71
N PRO A 37 -14.25 -10.00 6.03
CA PRO A 37 -12.82 -9.90 6.27
C PRO A 37 -12.39 -10.82 7.42
N PRO A 38 -11.31 -11.61 7.23
CA PRO A 38 -10.84 -12.50 8.27
C PRO A 38 -10.41 -11.70 9.50
N THR A 39 -10.83 -12.15 10.68
CA THR A 39 -10.45 -11.54 11.96
C THR A 39 -9.32 -12.34 12.59
N VAL A 40 -8.31 -11.68 13.13
CA VAL A 40 -7.22 -12.31 13.88
C VAL A 40 -7.33 -11.99 15.37
N ASP A 41 -6.99 -12.96 16.22
CA ASP A 41 -6.98 -12.77 17.67
C ASP A 41 -5.74 -11.98 18.12
N ARG A 42 -4.62 -12.21 17.43
CA ARG A 42 -3.33 -11.56 17.71
C ARG A 42 -2.60 -11.27 16.40
N LEU A 43 -1.97 -10.10 16.35
CA LEU A 43 -1.11 -9.67 15.26
C LEU A 43 0.21 -9.13 15.83
N VAL A 44 1.33 -9.61 15.32
CA VAL A 44 2.67 -9.10 15.64
C VAL A 44 3.30 -8.56 14.37
N LEU A 45 3.61 -7.30 14.38
CA LEU A 45 4.34 -6.62 13.32
C LEU A 45 5.78 -6.39 13.78
N THR A 46 6.75 -7.01 13.12
CA THR A 46 8.18 -6.80 13.35
C THR A 46 8.74 -5.95 12.22
N ASN A 47 9.27 -4.78 12.57
CA ASN A 47 9.98 -3.93 11.62
C ASN A 47 11.40 -4.49 11.43
N VAL A 48 11.62 -5.21 10.32
CA VAL A 48 12.89 -5.89 10.05
C VAL A 48 13.95 -4.93 9.57
N VAL A 49 13.58 -4.02 8.66
CA VAL A 49 14.45 -2.95 8.14
C VAL A 49 13.63 -1.66 8.05
N ASP A 50 14.24 -0.56 8.46
CA ASP A 50 13.72 0.80 8.37
C ASP A 50 14.89 1.80 8.39
N ASN A 51 14.61 3.06 8.13
CA ASN A 51 15.60 4.15 8.10
C ASN A 51 16.27 4.43 9.45
N LEU A 52 15.66 4.00 10.56
CA LEU A 52 16.10 4.29 11.92
C LEU A 52 16.38 3.00 12.70
N TYR A 53 17.49 2.97 13.45
CA TYR A 53 17.74 2.02 14.51
C TYR A 53 18.13 2.76 15.78
N ASP A 54 17.34 2.58 16.85
CA ASP A 54 17.58 3.22 18.14
C ASP A 54 17.64 2.16 19.25
N VAL A 55 18.84 1.87 19.70
CA VAL A 55 19.11 0.87 20.76
C VAL A 55 18.62 1.30 22.14
N PHE A 56 18.40 2.61 22.35
CA PHE A 56 17.92 3.17 23.62
C PHE A 56 16.42 3.38 23.65
N ALA A 57 15.73 3.16 22.52
CA ALA A 57 14.29 3.27 22.46
C ALA A 57 13.65 2.28 23.46
N ARG A 58 12.72 2.81 24.27
CA ARG A 58 12.04 1.98 25.28
C ARG A 58 10.81 1.33 24.68
N GLY A 59 10.62 0.06 25.02
CA GLY A 59 9.36 -0.64 24.84
C GLY A 59 8.38 -0.34 25.98
N GLY A 60 7.20 -0.88 25.88
CA GLY A 60 6.18 -0.74 26.92
C GLY A 60 4.80 -1.17 26.45
N ARG A 61 3.87 -1.19 27.38
CA ARG A 61 2.45 -1.41 27.09
C ARG A 61 1.75 -0.08 26.98
N LEU A 62 1.03 0.10 25.89
CA LEU A 62 0.21 1.27 25.62
C LEU A 62 -1.23 0.80 25.48
N ASP A 63 -2.02 0.87 26.56
CA ASP A 63 -3.40 0.39 26.60
C ASP A 63 -3.57 -1.00 25.94
N THR A 64 -3.89 -1.04 24.66
CA THR A 64 -4.23 -2.25 23.90
C THR A 64 -3.11 -2.81 23.04
N VAL A 65 -1.93 -2.17 23.06
CA VAL A 65 -0.77 -2.51 22.23
C VAL A 65 0.47 -2.65 23.08
N THR A 66 1.29 -3.67 22.80
CA THR A 66 2.61 -3.81 23.41
C THR A 66 3.68 -3.52 22.36
N VAL A 67 4.60 -2.62 22.71
CA VAL A 67 5.76 -2.29 21.89
C VAL A 67 6.98 -2.95 22.53
N GLU A 68 7.60 -3.86 21.81
CA GLU A 68 8.81 -4.54 22.22
C GLU A 68 9.99 -4.00 21.39
N ARG A 69 11.15 -3.81 22.03
CA ARG A 69 12.37 -3.36 21.37
C ARG A 69 13.39 -4.47 21.39
N THR A 70 14.06 -4.70 20.28
CA THR A 70 15.15 -5.67 20.23
C THR A 70 16.37 -5.05 20.89
N PRO A 71 16.90 -5.65 21.98
CA PRO A 71 18.09 -5.15 22.63
C PRO A 71 19.31 -5.32 21.75
N LEU A 72 20.37 -4.55 22.02
CA LEU A 72 21.65 -4.72 21.37
C LEU A 72 22.18 -6.14 21.66
N GLY A 73 22.32 -6.94 20.61
CA GLY A 73 22.83 -8.31 20.66
C GLY A 73 24.24 -8.44 20.08
N LYS A 74 24.73 -9.67 19.99
CA LYS A 74 26.03 -9.96 19.34
C LYS A 74 26.02 -9.59 17.86
N THR A 75 24.89 -9.71 17.18
CA THR A 75 24.69 -9.26 15.81
C THR A 75 23.86 -7.99 15.85
N PRO A 76 24.44 -6.82 15.55
CA PRO A 76 23.68 -5.58 15.53
C PRO A 76 22.68 -5.57 14.38
N LEU A 77 21.54 -4.92 14.59
CA LEU A 77 20.60 -4.63 13.52
C LEU A 77 21.13 -3.52 12.63
N LEU A 78 20.77 -3.56 11.36
CA LEU A 78 21.17 -2.60 10.35
C LEU A 78 19.95 -1.83 9.87
N ALA A 79 20.04 -0.50 9.93
CA ALA A 79 19.08 0.40 9.32
C ALA A 79 19.58 0.84 7.94
N GLU A 80 18.68 1.00 6.99
CA GLU A 80 18.97 1.57 5.68
C GLU A 80 17.73 2.26 5.10
N HIS A 81 17.90 3.00 4.01
CA HIS A 81 16.75 3.52 3.27
C HIS A 81 16.07 2.38 2.52
N GLY A 82 15.22 1.67 3.22
CA GLY A 82 14.47 0.51 2.76
C GLY A 82 13.47 0.06 3.82
N LEU A 83 12.46 -0.69 3.41
CA LEU A 83 11.43 -1.17 4.32
C LEU A 83 11.25 -2.67 4.19
N ALA A 84 11.16 -3.36 5.33
CA ALA A 84 10.78 -4.77 5.39
C ALA A 84 10.08 -5.08 6.70
N TYR A 85 8.96 -5.79 6.62
CA TYR A 85 8.22 -6.28 7.78
C TYR A 85 8.13 -7.81 7.78
N HIS A 86 8.25 -8.39 8.97
CA HIS A 86 7.77 -9.74 9.25
C HIS A 86 6.49 -9.64 10.08
N ILE A 87 5.44 -10.25 9.59
CA ILE A 87 4.11 -10.19 10.18
C ILE A 87 3.70 -11.60 10.61
N ASP A 88 3.32 -11.73 11.86
CA ASP A 88 2.86 -12.97 12.48
C ASP A 88 1.43 -12.74 12.98
N SER A 89 0.49 -13.53 12.50
CA SER A 89 -0.90 -13.43 12.91
C SER A 89 -1.45 -14.77 13.37
N SER A 90 -2.41 -14.75 14.28
CA SER A 90 -3.07 -15.98 14.74
C SER A 90 -4.58 -15.79 14.88
N ARG A 91 -5.32 -16.87 14.57
CA ARG A 91 -6.76 -16.98 14.71
C ARG A 91 -7.13 -18.39 15.14
N GLY A 92 -7.77 -18.54 16.31
CA GLY A 92 -8.19 -19.85 16.80
C GLY A 92 -7.05 -20.88 16.91
N GLY A 93 -5.82 -20.46 17.22
CA GLY A 93 -4.63 -21.28 17.26
C GLY A 93 -3.91 -21.47 15.91
N GLU A 94 -4.54 -21.14 14.79
CA GLU A 94 -3.91 -21.14 13.47
C GLU A 94 -2.99 -19.93 13.31
N ARG A 95 -1.69 -20.17 13.04
CA ARG A 95 -0.69 -19.13 12.84
C ARG A 95 -0.36 -18.95 11.36
N ARG A 96 -0.17 -17.70 10.94
CA ARG A 96 0.31 -17.32 9.60
C ARG A 96 1.46 -16.36 9.71
N GLN A 97 2.42 -16.50 8.79
CA GLN A 97 3.57 -15.61 8.65
C GLN A 97 3.59 -14.98 7.27
N ILE A 98 3.74 -13.67 7.20
CA ILE A 98 3.82 -12.93 5.96
C ILE A 98 5.09 -12.06 5.99
N LEU A 99 5.82 -12.05 4.89
CA LEU A 99 6.88 -11.06 4.65
C LEU A 99 6.28 -9.97 3.77
N LEU A 100 6.37 -8.73 4.24
CA LEU A 100 5.90 -7.56 3.49
C LEU A 100 7.09 -6.65 3.23
N ASP A 101 7.38 -6.45 1.95
CA ASP A 101 8.53 -5.76 1.40
C ASP A 101 9.91 -6.36 1.81
N PHE A 102 10.96 -6.01 1.08
CA PHE A 102 12.21 -6.75 1.08
C PHE A 102 13.43 -5.83 1.07
N SER A 103 13.27 -4.59 1.60
CA SER A 103 14.38 -3.66 1.77
C SER A 103 15.13 -3.29 0.47
N LEU A 104 16.19 -2.51 0.61
CA LEU A 104 17.06 -2.08 -0.49
C LEU A 104 18.16 -3.09 -0.76
N THR A 105 18.83 -3.59 0.29
CA THR A 105 19.96 -4.48 0.16
C THR A 105 19.74 -5.84 0.82
N ASP A 106 20.28 -6.88 0.23
CA ASP A 106 20.20 -8.25 0.73
C ASP A 106 21.00 -8.43 2.03
N TRP A 107 22.12 -7.74 2.17
CA TRP A 107 22.98 -7.89 3.35
C TRP A 107 22.29 -7.33 4.62
N SER A 108 21.56 -6.23 4.56
CA SER A 108 20.79 -5.70 5.69
C SER A 108 19.63 -6.64 6.04
N LEU A 109 18.87 -7.07 5.02
CA LEU A 109 17.72 -7.95 5.19
C LEU A 109 18.12 -9.30 5.83
N PHE A 110 19.12 -9.99 5.28
CA PHE A 110 19.59 -11.27 5.83
C PHE A 110 20.24 -11.14 7.19
N ASN A 111 21.02 -10.06 7.42
CA ASN A 111 21.57 -9.78 8.74
C ASN A 111 20.47 -9.66 9.79
N ASN A 112 19.43 -8.88 9.47
CA ASN A 112 18.36 -8.60 10.42
C ASN A 112 17.43 -9.81 10.64
N TYR A 113 17.13 -10.60 9.61
CA TYR A 113 16.42 -11.87 9.80
C TYR A 113 17.17 -12.78 10.78
N ARG A 114 18.48 -12.94 10.60
CA ARG A 114 19.32 -13.75 11.50
C ARG A 114 19.37 -13.17 12.91
N ALA A 115 19.56 -11.85 13.06
CA ALA A 115 19.66 -11.20 14.36
C ALA A 115 18.33 -11.24 15.14
N LEU A 116 17.20 -11.21 14.43
CA LEU A 116 15.84 -11.28 14.99
C LEU A 116 15.34 -12.72 15.17
N GLY A 117 16.09 -13.73 14.71
CA GLY A 117 15.67 -15.13 14.77
C GLY A 117 14.48 -15.45 13.86
N ILE A 118 14.36 -14.72 12.75
CA ILE A 118 13.28 -14.92 11.77
C ILE A 118 13.77 -15.88 10.68
N ASP A 119 13.04 -16.97 10.46
CA ASP A 119 13.18 -17.81 9.28
C ASP A 119 12.27 -17.31 8.16
N PRO A 120 12.79 -16.62 7.13
CA PRO A 120 11.97 -16.09 6.06
C PRO A 120 11.30 -17.18 5.22
N TYR A 121 11.87 -18.38 5.17
CA TYR A 121 11.36 -19.49 4.35
C TYR A 121 10.14 -20.17 4.98
N ALA A 122 9.89 -19.91 6.26
CA ALA A 122 8.68 -20.33 6.95
C ALA A 122 7.45 -19.48 6.62
N ALA A 123 7.59 -18.45 5.79
CA ALA A 123 6.48 -17.58 5.39
C ALA A 123 5.39 -18.34 4.61
N ASP A 124 4.13 -17.98 4.85
CA ASP A 124 2.95 -18.50 4.14
C ASP A 124 2.64 -17.66 2.88
N ALA A 125 3.08 -16.39 2.87
CA ALA A 125 2.97 -15.49 1.73
C ALA A 125 4.06 -14.42 1.78
N LEU A 126 4.40 -13.90 0.61
CA LEU A 126 5.22 -12.72 0.41
C LEU A 126 4.31 -11.63 -0.18
N VAL A 127 4.48 -10.39 0.25
CA VAL A 127 3.71 -9.25 -0.26
C VAL A 127 4.69 -8.18 -0.70
N LEU A 128 4.55 -7.70 -1.92
CA LEU A 128 5.30 -6.56 -2.44
C LEU A 128 4.34 -5.39 -2.64
N SER A 129 4.49 -4.36 -1.84
CA SER A 129 3.58 -3.21 -1.81
C SER A 129 3.57 -2.43 -3.11
N HIS A 130 4.74 -2.23 -3.73
CA HIS A 130 4.96 -1.55 -5.01
C HIS A 130 6.37 -1.82 -5.54
N GLY A 131 6.69 -1.32 -6.73
CA GLY A 131 7.92 -1.70 -7.43
C GLY A 131 9.08 -0.71 -7.30
N HIS A 132 9.30 -0.04 -6.17
CA HIS A 132 10.52 0.70 -5.90
C HIS A 132 11.61 -0.20 -5.32
N MET A 133 12.88 0.07 -5.66
CA MET A 133 13.99 -0.79 -5.30
C MET A 133 14.23 -0.91 -3.79
N ASP A 134 13.88 0.09 -3.01
CA ASP A 134 13.97 0.09 -1.56
C ASP A 134 12.88 -0.74 -0.86
N HIS A 135 12.01 -1.38 -1.65
CA HIS A 135 11.01 -2.36 -1.22
C HIS A 135 11.20 -3.74 -1.82
N TYR A 136 11.81 -3.85 -3.03
CA TYR A 136 12.05 -5.14 -3.64
C TYR A 136 13.54 -5.53 -3.74
N GLY A 137 14.47 -4.65 -3.40
CA GLY A 137 15.89 -4.79 -3.74
C GLY A 137 16.52 -6.11 -3.33
N ALA A 138 16.20 -6.62 -2.13
CA ALA A 138 16.70 -7.91 -1.67
C ALA A 138 15.85 -9.12 -2.10
N LEU A 139 14.67 -8.93 -2.71
CA LEU A 139 13.79 -10.04 -3.09
C LEU A 139 14.45 -11.03 -4.07
N PRO A 140 15.20 -10.61 -5.10
CA PRO A 140 15.90 -11.54 -5.99
C PRO A 140 16.91 -12.44 -5.26
N ALA A 141 17.67 -11.87 -4.32
CA ALA A 141 18.63 -12.63 -3.50
C ALA A 141 17.91 -13.59 -2.54
N LEU A 142 16.83 -13.12 -1.92
CA LEU A 142 15.99 -13.94 -1.03
C LEU A 142 15.32 -15.09 -1.80
N ALA A 143 14.82 -14.86 -3.01
CA ALA A 143 14.25 -15.88 -3.88
C ALA A 143 15.30 -16.96 -4.22
N THR A 144 16.53 -16.54 -4.56
CA THR A 144 17.63 -17.44 -4.87
C THR A 144 18.03 -18.27 -3.66
N ALA A 145 18.21 -17.65 -2.49
CA ALA A 145 18.59 -18.33 -1.26
C ALA A 145 17.47 -19.27 -0.74
N GLY A 146 16.24 -18.99 -1.07
CA GLY A 146 15.04 -19.76 -0.68
C GLY A 146 14.65 -20.88 -1.65
N GLN A 147 15.35 -21.02 -2.79
CA GLN A 147 15.03 -22.06 -3.77
C GLN A 147 15.09 -23.45 -3.13
N GLY A 148 13.98 -24.19 -3.22
CA GLY A 148 13.83 -25.51 -2.58
C GLY A 148 13.55 -25.48 -1.08
N LYS A 149 13.47 -24.29 -0.43
CA LYS A 149 13.17 -24.15 1.01
C LYS A 149 11.80 -23.55 1.27
N TRP A 150 11.19 -22.90 0.27
CA TRP A 150 9.87 -22.29 0.40
C TRP A 150 8.80 -23.33 0.74
N LYS A 151 7.82 -22.92 1.52
CA LYS A 151 6.60 -23.72 1.68
C LYS A 151 5.96 -24.01 0.32
N PRO A 152 5.40 -25.20 0.09
CA PRO A 152 4.67 -25.52 -1.13
C PRO A 152 3.58 -24.48 -1.42
N GLY A 153 3.60 -23.90 -2.61
CA GLY A 153 2.60 -22.93 -3.06
C GLY A 153 2.77 -21.50 -2.53
N VAL A 154 3.92 -21.18 -1.89
CA VAL A 154 4.21 -19.79 -1.49
C VAL A 154 4.04 -18.84 -2.67
N THR A 155 3.41 -17.71 -2.41
CA THR A 155 2.99 -16.75 -3.45
C THR A 155 3.47 -15.36 -3.08
N VAL A 156 4.00 -14.62 -4.07
CA VAL A 156 4.27 -13.19 -4.00
C VAL A 156 3.02 -12.45 -4.47
N TYR A 157 2.36 -11.72 -3.61
CA TYR A 157 1.24 -10.85 -3.94
C TYR A 157 1.76 -9.47 -4.31
N ALA A 158 1.39 -8.96 -5.49
CA ALA A 158 1.74 -7.64 -5.98
C ALA A 158 0.51 -6.95 -6.57
N GLY A 159 0.41 -5.63 -6.48
CA GLY A 159 -0.84 -4.92 -6.80
C GLY A 159 -1.20 -4.89 -8.28
N GLY A 160 -0.23 -4.82 -9.19
CA GLY A 160 -0.47 -4.74 -10.62
C GLY A 160 0.79 -4.99 -11.44
N GLU A 161 0.64 -5.06 -12.76
CA GLU A 161 1.76 -5.28 -13.71
C GLU A 161 2.80 -4.16 -13.64
N ASP A 162 2.39 -2.92 -13.36
CA ASP A 162 3.30 -1.77 -13.21
C ASP A 162 4.30 -1.94 -12.05
N THR A 163 4.02 -2.82 -11.08
CA THR A 163 4.99 -3.20 -10.04
C THR A 163 6.29 -3.75 -10.64
N PHE A 164 6.24 -4.37 -11.81
CA PHE A 164 7.36 -4.98 -12.51
C PHE A 164 7.90 -4.11 -13.65
N CYS A 165 7.52 -2.84 -13.73
CA CYS A 165 8.02 -1.92 -14.73
C CYS A 165 9.26 -1.17 -14.24
N HIS A 166 10.14 -0.81 -15.18
CA HIS A 166 11.36 -0.08 -14.88
C HIS A 166 11.04 1.32 -14.36
N ARG A 167 11.56 1.65 -13.19
CA ARG A 167 11.33 2.93 -12.51
C ARG A 167 12.58 3.78 -12.44
N VAL A 168 12.37 5.09 -12.50
CA VAL A 168 13.40 6.09 -12.25
C VAL A 168 12.83 7.25 -11.44
N VAL A 169 13.67 7.89 -10.62
CA VAL A 169 13.34 9.13 -9.92
C VAL A 169 14.13 10.26 -10.57
N VAL A 170 13.41 11.24 -11.12
CA VAL A 170 14.01 12.39 -11.82
C VAL A 170 13.95 13.60 -10.90
N THR A 171 15.11 14.10 -10.50
CA THR A 171 15.24 15.33 -9.72
C THR A 171 15.97 16.40 -10.54
N PRO A 172 15.94 17.70 -10.15
CA PRO A 172 16.73 18.72 -10.82
C PRO A 172 18.23 18.44 -10.83
N ALA A 173 18.74 17.68 -9.86
CA ALA A 173 20.16 17.41 -9.70
C ALA A 173 20.59 16.11 -10.41
N THR A 174 19.71 15.10 -10.49
CA THR A 174 20.10 13.78 -10.98
C THR A 174 18.89 12.92 -11.34
N THR A 175 19.16 11.85 -12.09
CA THR A 175 18.22 10.75 -12.33
C THR A 175 18.72 9.51 -11.60
N ILE A 176 17.90 8.97 -10.71
CA ILE A 176 18.19 7.75 -9.95
C ILE A 176 17.46 6.60 -10.62
N ASP A 177 18.21 5.61 -11.11
CA ASP A 177 17.64 4.39 -11.67
C ASP A 177 17.20 3.47 -10.52
N GLN A 178 15.91 3.17 -10.46
CA GLN A 178 15.30 2.27 -9.49
C GLN A 178 15.24 0.81 -10.00
N GLY A 179 15.68 0.61 -11.24
CA GLY A 179 15.67 -0.71 -11.86
C GLY A 179 14.28 -1.27 -12.15
N GLN A 180 14.27 -2.57 -12.35
CA GLN A 180 13.08 -3.37 -12.66
C GLN A 180 13.19 -4.72 -11.97
N LEU A 181 12.12 -5.15 -11.29
CA LEU A 181 12.04 -6.50 -10.74
C LEU A 181 11.69 -7.49 -11.87
N ASP A 182 12.51 -8.53 -12.02
CA ASP A 182 12.33 -9.58 -13.03
C ASP A 182 11.36 -10.65 -12.50
N ARG A 183 10.08 -10.58 -12.92
CA ARG A 183 9.06 -11.54 -12.54
C ARG A 183 9.37 -12.97 -13.02
N PRO A 184 9.74 -13.24 -14.28
CA PRO A 184 10.18 -14.55 -14.74
C PRO A 184 11.30 -15.14 -13.88
N ALA A 185 12.29 -14.34 -13.48
CA ALA A 185 13.38 -14.81 -12.63
C ALA A 185 12.89 -15.24 -11.23
N LEU A 186 11.90 -14.56 -10.63
CA LEU A 186 11.28 -14.98 -9.36
C LEU A 186 10.55 -16.32 -9.54
N GLU A 187 9.78 -16.46 -10.60
CA GLU A 187 9.01 -17.67 -10.91
C GLU A 187 9.94 -18.88 -11.15
N ALA A 188 11.07 -18.67 -11.82
CA ALA A 188 12.10 -19.70 -12.00
C ALA A 188 12.76 -20.17 -10.67
N LYS A 189 12.64 -19.38 -9.59
CA LYS A 189 13.10 -19.74 -8.24
C LYS A 189 12.02 -20.40 -7.38
N GLY A 190 10.84 -20.69 -7.96
CA GLY A 190 9.74 -21.38 -7.30
C GLY A 190 8.75 -20.46 -6.59
N LEU A 191 8.86 -19.14 -6.75
CA LEU A 191 7.89 -18.18 -6.25
C LEU A 191 6.79 -17.95 -7.28
N LYS A 192 5.53 -18.20 -6.91
CA LYS A 192 4.39 -17.81 -7.75
C LYS A 192 4.13 -16.33 -7.57
N VAL A 193 3.84 -15.62 -8.67
CA VAL A 193 3.43 -14.20 -8.60
C VAL A 193 1.93 -14.12 -8.87
N HIS A 194 1.21 -13.47 -7.95
CA HIS A 194 -0.24 -13.23 -8.03
C HIS A 194 -0.52 -11.73 -7.97
N LEU A 195 -1.16 -11.21 -9.03
CA LEU A 195 -1.51 -9.79 -9.11
C LEU A 195 -2.88 -9.55 -8.45
N VAL A 196 -2.95 -8.54 -7.59
CA VAL A 196 -4.14 -8.24 -6.77
C VAL A 196 -4.59 -6.79 -7.00
N SER A 197 -5.19 -6.52 -8.15
CA SER A 197 -5.77 -5.20 -8.45
C SER A 197 -7.09 -4.94 -7.72
N GLN A 198 -7.73 -5.98 -7.20
CA GLN A 198 -8.95 -5.92 -6.39
C GLN A 198 -8.66 -6.35 -4.95
N PRO A 199 -9.47 -5.90 -3.97
CA PRO A 199 -9.37 -6.40 -2.61
C PRO A 199 -9.45 -7.93 -2.55
N ALA A 200 -8.49 -8.54 -1.86
CA ALA A 200 -8.37 -10.00 -1.78
C ALA A 200 -7.81 -10.44 -0.43
N VAL A 201 -8.18 -11.63 0.01
CA VAL A 201 -7.63 -12.26 1.22
C VAL A 201 -6.28 -12.90 0.90
N ILE A 202 -5.30 -12.67 1.76
CA ILE A 202 -3.94 -13.22 1.69
C ILE A 202 -3.76 -14.23 2.83
N SER A 203 -3.36 -15.46 2.50
CA SER A 203 -3.08 -16.53 3.48
C SER A 203 -4.18 -16.75 4.53
N GLY A 204 -5.43 -16.41 4.22
CA GLY A 204 -6.60 -16.63 5.07
C GLY A 204 -6.74 -15.69 6.28
N GLN A 205 -5.78 -14.82 6.56
CA GLN A 205 -5.80 -13.95 7.75
C GLN A 205 -5.52 -12.48 7.46
N ALA A 206 -4.74 -12.16 6.43
CA ALA A 206 -4.51 -10.81 5.93
C ALA A 206 -5.41 -10.52 4.73
N PHE A 207 -5.46 -9.26 4.32
CA PHE A 207 -6.08 -8.85 3.06
C PHE A 207 -5.39 -7.62 2.47
N THR A 208 -5.50 -7.47 1.15
CA THR A 208 -5.03 -6.30 0.42
C THR A 208 -6.17 -5.36 0.11
N SER A 209 -5.86 -4.07 0.05
CA SER A 209 -6.80 -3.02 -0.42
C SER A 209 -7.19 -3.17 -1.89
N GLY A 210 -6.42 -3.96 -2.67
CA GLY A 210 -6.39 -3.79 -4.12
C GLY A 210 -5.86 -2.41 -4.50
N GLN A 211 -6.06 -2.01 -5.75
CA GLN A 211 -5.68 -0.69 -6.25
C GLN A 211 -6.33 0.43 -5.43
N ILE A 212 -5.53 1.42 -5.03
CA ILE A 212 -5.97 2.51 -4.17
C ILE A 212 -6.50 3.66 -5.03
N ALA A 213 -7.79 3.96 -4.87
CA ALA A 213 -8.41 5.12 -5.52
C ALA A 213 -7.94 6.43 -4.86
N ARG A 214 -7.61 7.45 -5.67
CA ARG A 214 -7.26 8.78 -5.17
C ARG A 214 -8.53 9.58 -4.89
N LEU A 215 -8.93 9.61 -3.64
CA LEU A 215 -10.18 10.24 -3.17
C LEU A 215 -9.96 11.61 -2.54
N THR A 216 -8.73 11.89 -2.07
CA THR A 216 -8.38 13.20 -1.51
C THR A 216 -7.89 14.15 -2.59
N ASP A 217 -8.10 15.45 -2.41
CA ASP A 217 -7.64 16.50 -3.32
C ASP A 217 -6.15 16.87 -3.11
N PHE A 218 -5.56 16.48 -1.98
CA PHE A 218 -4.21 16.87 -1.58
C PHE A 218 -3.15 15.77 -1.74
N GLU A 219 -3.51 14.47 -1.72
CA GLU A 219 -2.57 13.38 -1.94
C GLU A 219 -2.35 13.16 -3.44
N LYS A 220 -1.28 13.72 -3.97
CA LYS A 220 -0.90 13.63 -5.38
C LYS A 220 0.26 12.65 -5.58
N PRO A 221 0.38 12.03 -6.77
CA PRO A 221 1.56 11.23 -7.09
C PRO A 221 2.84 12.06 -6.97
N PRO A 222 3.95 11.45 -6.50
CA PRO A 222 5.24 12.13 -6.46
C PRO A 222 5.67 12.61 -7.86
N ALA A 223 5.87 13.92 -8.01
CA ALA A 223 6.19 14.52 -9.31
C ALA A 223 7.53 14.06 -9.92
N ALA A 224 8.43 13.54 -9.09
CA ALA A 224 9.73 13.02 -9.52
C ALA A 224 9.68 11.57 -10.02
N ALA A 225 8.65 10.80 -9.66
CA ALA A 225 8.56 9.39 -10.00
C ALA A 225 8.15 9.18 -11.46
N ARG A 226 8.88 8.33 -12.16
CA ARG A 226 8.66 7.99 -13.57
C ARG A 226 8.74 6.48 -13.78
N LEU A 227 7.98 6.03 -14.78
CA LEU A 227 8.13 4.73 -15.40
C LEU A 227 8.82 4.89 -16.75
N ARG A 228 9.69 3.96 -17.12
CA ARG A 228 10.21 3.84 -18.47
C ARG A 228 9.21 3.04 -19.29
N ALA A 229 8.65 3.66 -20.31
CA ALA A 229 7.67 3.02 -21.17
C ALA A 229 8.31 1.80 -21.87
N GLY A 230 7.62 0.68 -21.80
CA GLY A 230 7.96 -0.53 -22.52
C GLY A 230 7.39 -0.54 -23.93
N ASP A 231 7.63 -1.63 -24.65
CA ASP A 231 7.13 -1.85 -26.01
C ASP A 231 5.61 -1.77 -26.09
N ALA A 232 5.10 -1.39 -27.26
CA ALA A 232 3.67 -1.35 -27.51
C ALA A 232 3.04 -2.73 -27.29
N GLY A 233 1.96 -2.75 -26.51
CA GLY A 233 1.27 -3.99 -26.14
C GLY A 233 1.84 -4.70 -24.90
N SER A 234 2.99 -4.27 -24.36
CA SER A 234 3.48 -4.77 -23.07
C SER A 234 2.69 -4.18 -21.91
N ALA A 235 2.73 -4.83 -20.75
CA ALA A 235 2.14 -4.33 -19.51
C ALA A 235 2.76 -3.00 -19.05
N CYS A 236 3.98 -2.70 -19.51
CA CYS A 236 4.68 -1.45 -19.22
C CYS A 236 4.53 -0.39 -20.34
N SER A 237 3.64 -0.60 -21.29
CA SER A 237 3.40 0.37 -22.38
C SER A 237 2.67 1.62 -21.86
N ALA A 238 2.87 2.75 -22.53
CA ALA A 238 2.19 4.00 -22.19
C ALA A 238 0.66 3.89 -22.23
N THR A 239 0.13 3.07 -23.15
CA THR A 239 -1.31 2.80 -23.26
C THR A 239 -1.86 2.07 -22.06
N HIS A 240 -1.10 1.18 -21.45
CA HIS A 240 -1.48 0.48 -20.22
C HIS A 240 -1.68 1.46 -19.06
N PHE A 241 -0.87 2.53 -19.00
CA PHE A 241 -0.99 3.56 -17.97
C PHE A 241 -2.06 4.62 -18.25
N GLY A 242 -2.86 4.46 -19.29
CA GLY A 242 -3.93 5.42 -19.65
C GLY A 242 -3.41 6.71 -20.29
N LEU A 243 -2.17 6.75 -20.75
CA LEU A 243 -1.53 7.91 -21.40
C LEU A 243 -1.78 7.92 -22.91
N VAL A 244 -3.02 7.74 -23.34
CA VAL A 244 -3.45 7.50 -24.73
C VAL A 244 -3.24 8.71 -25.65
N LYS A 245 -2.85 9.89 -25.16
CA LYS A 245 -2.80 11.14 -25.94
C LYS A 245 -1.41 11.59 -26.36
N VAL A 246 -0.37 10.86 -26.00
CA VAL A 246 1.01 11.19 -26.34
C VAL A 246 1.60 10.05 -27.19
N GLU A 247 2.25 10.37 -28.29
CA GLU A 247 3.08 9.42 -29.03
C GLU A 247 4.29 9.02 -28.17
N THR A 248 4.06 8.15 -27.20
CA THR A 248 5.10 7.67 -26.30
C THR A 248 5.80 6.48 -26.96
N LYS A 249 7.11 6.58 -27.05
CA LYS A 249 7.98 5.54 -27.63
C LYS A 249 8.54 4.66 -26.50
N PRO A 250 8.92 3.43 -26.80
CA PRO A 250 9.69 2.60 -25.87
C PRO A 250 10.93 3.36 -25.36
N GLY A 251 11.15 3.35 -24.05
CA GLY A 251 12.22 4.07 -23.39
C GLY A 251 11.88 5.48 -22.88
N ASP A 252 10.78 6.09 -23.34
CA ASP A 252 10.33 7.38 -22.84
C ASP A 252 9.96 7.30 -21.35
N LEU A 253 10.16 8.41 -20.65
CA LEU A 253 9.79 8.52 -19.23
C LEU A 253 8.38 9.10 -19.11
N VAL A 254 7.49 8.32 -18.51
CA VAL A 254 6.11 8.70 -18.24
C VAL A 254 5.88 8.85 -16.73
N ALA A 255 4.87 9.60 -16.32
CA ALA A 255 4.55 9.75 -14.90
C ALA A 255 4.17 8.40 -14.27
N ASP A 256 4.74 8.10 -13.10
CA ASP A 256 4.31 6.96 -12.31
C ASP A 256 3.09 7.34 -11.48
N ASN A 257 1.97 6.70 -11.76
CA ASN A 257 0.72 6.88 -11.04
C ASN A 257 0.53 5.87 -9.90
N PHE A 258 1.50 4.97 -9.71
CA PHE A 258 1.47 3.94 -8.67
C PHE A 258 0.17 3.13 -8.65
N GLN A 259 -0.29 2.69 -9.81
CA GLN A 259 -1.53 1.92 -9.93
C GLN A 259 -1.44 0.57 -9.22
N GLY A 260 -0.25 -0.04 -9.19
CA GLY A 260 0.02 -1.30 -8.50
C GLY A 260 0.38 -1.14 -7.02
N GLU A 261 0.40 0.08 -6.47
CA GLU A 261 0.56 0.21 -5.02
C GLU A 261 -0.70 -0.24 -4.29
N HIS A 262 -0.52 -1.05 -3.26
CA HIS A 262 -1.61 -1.51 -2.41
C HIS A 262 -1.21 -1.55 -0.94
N ALA A 263 -2.21 -1.40 -0.06
CA ALA A 263 -2.05 -1.56 1.37
C ALA A 263 -2.36 -2.99 1.79
N THR A 264 -1.61 -3.49 2.78
CA THR A 264 -1.90 -4.75 3.47
C THR A 264 -2.63 -4.44 4.77
N ALA A 265 -3.66 -5.22 5.11
CA ALA A 265 -4.43 -4.95 6.30
C ALA A 265 -4.85 -6.23 7.04
N PHE A 266 -5.16 -6.07 8.32
CA PHE A 266 -5.67 -7.08 9.22
C PHE A 266 -6.86 -6.52 10.00
N LEU A 267 -7.83 -7.35 10.29
CA LEU A 267 -8.89 -7.04 11.24
C LEU A 267 -8.55 -7.70 12.58
N VAL A 268 -8.14 -6.92 13.56
CA VAL A 268 -7.85 -7.42 14.92
C VAL A 268 -9.15 -7.46 15.72
N LYS A 269 -9.44 -8.62 16.30
CA LYS A 269 -10.67 -8.87 17.06
C LYS A 269 -10.90 -7.82 18.13
N ASP A 270 -12.11 -7.27 18.18
CA ASP A 270 -12.59 -6.25 19.11
C ASP A 270 -11.77 -4.92 19.10
N ARG A 271 -10.88 -4.75 18.11
CA ARG A 271 -10.02 -3.56 17.99
C ARG A 271 -10.28 -2.77 16.71
N GLY A 272 -10.38 -3.43 15.57
CA GLY A 272 -10.55 -2.80 14.26
C GLY A 272 -9.39 -3.08 13.31
N LEU A 273 -9.29 -2.24 12.29
CA LEU A 273 -8.34 -2.41 11.19
C LEU A 273 -6.92 -1.97 11.61
N VAL A 274 -5.93 -2.81 11.35
CA VAL A 274 -4.51 -2.44 11.29
C VAL A 274 -4.13 -2.38 9.82
N ILE A 275 -3.76 -1.19 9.34
CA ILE A 275 -3.51 -0.89 7.92
C ILE A 275 -2.04 -0.54 7.74
N ILE A 276 -1.36 -1.26 6.84
CA ILE A 276 0.07 -1.09 6.56
C ILE A 276 0.21 -0.56 5.13
N THR A 277 0.70 0.69 5.00
CA THR A 277 0.79 1.39 3.71
C THR A 277 2.13 1.21 3.01
N SER A 278 3.15 0.71 3.69
CA SER A 278 4.54 0.59 3.23
C SER A 278 5.16 1.92 2.81
N CYS A 279 4.83 2.49 1.66
CA CYS A 279 5.33 3.81 1.22
C CYS A 279 4.24 4.88 1.13
N GLY A 280 3.04 4.54 0.68
CA GLY A 280 1.90 5.46 0.63
C GLY A 280 1.97 6.48 -0.51
N HIS A 281 2.52 6.12 -1.68
CA HIS A 281 2.52 6.97 -2.88
C HIS A 281 1.13 7.26 -3.43
N ALA A 282 0.19 6.34 -3.23
CA ALA A 282 -1.22 6.56 -3.56
C ALA A 282 -1.93 7.48 -2.56
N GLY A 283 -1.26 7.82 -1.45
CA GLY A 283 -1.77 8.58 -0.32
C GLY A 283 -2.14 7.69 0.87
N VAL A 284 -1.64 8.03 2.06
CA VAL A 284 -1.93 7.26 3.28
C VAL A 284 -3.42 7.34 3.65
N ILE A 285 -4.05 8.49 3.47
CA ILE A 285 -5.48 8.67 3.76
C ILE A 285 -6.34 7.96 2.72
N ASN A 286 -5.92 8.01 1.44
CA ASN A 286 -6.56 7.23 0.38
C ASN A 286 -6.48 5.72 0.66
N SER A 287 -5.33 5.24 1.15
CA SER A 287 -5.12 3.84 1.53
C SER A 287 -6.06 3.42 2.66
N VAL A 288 -6.18 4.24 3.71
CA VAL A 288 -7.10 3.98 4.82
C VAL A 288 -8.55 3.90 4.33
N ARG A 289 -8.98 4.90 3.56
CA ARG A 289 -10.36 4.94 3.00
C ARG A 289 -10.65 3.77 2.06
N GLN A 290 -9.64 3.35 1.28
CA GLN A 290 -9.79 2.21 0.39
C GLN A 290 -9.98 0.91 1.18
N VAL A 291 -9.23 0.69 2.26
CA VAL A 291 -9.39 -0.48 3.13
C VAL A 291 -10.75 -0.45 3.85
N GLN A 292 -11.16 0.70 4.39
CA GLN A 292 -12.49 0.87 5.00
C GLN A 292 -13.60 0.54 3.99
N LYS A 293 -13.52 1.05 2.76
CA LYS A 293 -14.47 0.77 1.69
C LYS A 293 -14.49 -0.70 1.30
N ALA A 294 -13.32 -1.33 1.19
CA ALA A 294 -13.18 -2.74 0.80
C ALA A 294 -13.75 -3.70 1.84
N THR A 295 -13.73 -3.32 3.10
CA THR A 295 -14.16 -4.18 4.22
C THR A 295 -15.51 -3.81 4.81
N GLY A 296 -15.99 -2.58 4.59
CA GLY A 296 -17.17 -2.02 5.27
C GLY A 296 -16.94 -1.73 6.75
N ILE A 297 -15.67 -1.69 7.21
CA ILE A 297 -15.31 -1.47 8.62
C ILE A 297 -14.70 -0.07 8.76
N ASP A 298 -15.33 0.77 9.58
CA ASP A 298 -14.87 2.15 9.81
C ASP A 298 -13.80 2.26 10.88
N LYS A 299 -13.82 1.37 11.90
CA LYS A 299 -12.90 1.45 13.02
C LYS A 299 -11.48 1.11 12.59
N VAL A 300 -10.58 2.08 12.70
CA VAL A 300 -9.14 1.92 12.47
C VAL A 300 -8.44 1.82 13.81
N HIS A 301 -7.76 0.70 14.05
CA HIS A 301 -6.93 0.49 15.24
C HIS A 301 -5.54 1.07 15.04
N ALA A 302 -4.89 0.81 13.91
CA ALA A 302 -3.58 1.40 13.63
C ALA A 302 -3.37 1.70 12.13
N VAL A 303 -2.61 2.77 11.86
CA VAL A 303 -2.04 3.07 10.53
C VAL A 303 -0.53 3.01 10.66
N VAL A 304 0.10 2.16 9.85
CA VAL A 304 1.53 1.80 9.97
C VAL A 304 2.24 1.97 8.64
N GLY A 305 3.51 2.38 8.69
CA GLY A 305 4.41 2.37 7.53
C GLY A 305 4.83 3.75 7.05
N GLY A 306 5.36 3.80 5.84
CA GLY A 306 5.71 5.04 5.16
C GLY A 306 4.46 5.78 4.67
N PHE A 307 4.48 7.09 4.76
CA PHE A 307 3.39 7.97 4.32
C PHE A 307 3.81 8.88 3.16
N HIS A 308 5.03 8.72 2.68
CA HIS A 308 5.67 9.47 1.60
C HIS A 308 5.51 11.00 1.72
N LEU A 309 5.62 11.52 2.93
CA LEU A 309 5.44 12.94 3.24
C LEU A 309 6.76 13.68 3.52
N ALA A 310 7.91 13.00 3.44
CA ALA A 310 9.21 13.65 3.61
C ALA A 310 9.42 14.84 2.66
N PRO A 311 9.08 14.75 1.35
CA PRO A 311 9.20 15.87 0.42
C PRO A 311 7.93 16.74 0.32
N ALA A 312 6.88 16.44 1.10
CA ALA A 312 5.59 17.11 0.96
C ALA A 312 5.63 18.54 1.54
N PRO A 313 4.89 19.49 0.94
CA PRO A 313 4.67 20.80 1.53
C PRO A 313 3.95 20.72 2.88
N ASP A 314 4.21 21.67 3.78
CA ASP A 314 3.59 21.73 5.12
C ASP A 314 2.05 21.72 5.07
N GLU A 315 1.45 22.30 4.04
CA GLU A 315 -0.01 22.26 3.83
C GLU A 315 -0.52 20.82 3.66
N VAL A 316 0.19 19.97 2.92
CA VAL A 316 -0.18 18.56 2.71
C VAL A 316 -0.03 17.79 4.02
N VAL A 317 1.05 18.04 4.77
CA VAL A 317 1.26 17.46 6.11
C VAL A 317 0.11 17.85 7.04
N ALA A 318 -0.26 19.14 7.08
CA ALA A 318 -1.37 19.62 7.92
C ALA A 318 -2.72 18.99 7.55
N LYS A 319 -3.03 18.86 6.25
CA LYS A 319 -4.24 18.18 5.77
C LYS A 319 -4.26 16.71 6.14
N THR A 320 -3.10 16.03 6.05
CA THR A 320 -2.98 14.63 6.45
C THR A 320 -3.23 14.45 7.95
N VAL A 321 -2.65 15.30 8.79
CA VAL A 321 -2.89 15.26 10.25
C VAL A 321 -4.35 15.56 10.58
N ALA A 322 -4.99 16.52 9.91
CA ALA A 322 -6.41 16.80 10.05
C ALA A 322 -7.28 15.59 9.67
N ALA A 323 -6.91 14.89 8.59
CA ALA A 323 -7.59 13.67 8.17
C ALA A 323 -7.41 12.54 9.20
N PHE A 324 -6.21 12.37 9.79
CA PHE A 324 -6.01 11.44 10.90
C PHE A 324 -6.87 11.78 12.13
N LYS A 325 -7.04 13.06 12.46
CA LYS A 325 -7.98 13.48 13.53
C LYS A 325 -9.41 13.04 13.23
N ALA A 326 -9.85 13.19 11.97
CA ALA A 326 -11.19 12.81 11.54
C ALA A 326 -11.41 11.29 11.51
N ILE A 327 -10.43 10.51 11.02
CA ILE A 327 -10.44 9.04 11.02
C ILE A 327 -10.37 8.51 12.45
N ASN A 328 -9.62 9.19 13.31
CA ASN A 328 -9.41 8.86 14.71
C ASN A 328 -8.87 7.43 14.94
N PRO A 329 -7.77 7.01 14.29
CA PRO A 329 -7.15 5.72 14.59
C PRO A 329 -6.71 5.69 16.07
N ASP A 330 -6.62 4.50 16.66
CA ASP A 330 -6.09 4.41 18.02
C ASP A 330 -4.58 4.72 18.04
N TYR A 331 -3.84 4.24 16.99
CA TYR A 331 -2.40 4.45 16.87
C TYR A 331 -1.97 4.83 15.46
N ILE A 332 -0.87 5.60 15.36
CA ILE A 332 -0.19 6.00 14.12
C ILE A 332 1.29 5.64 14.28
N LEU A 333 1.80 4.78 13.40
CA LEU A 333 3.17 4.27 13.41
C LEU A 333 3.90 4.71 12.14
N PRO A 334 4.34 5.98 12.07
CA PRO A 334 5.02 6.51 10.90
C PRO A 334 6.45 5.97 10.81
N ALA A 335 6.81 5.44 9.64
CA ALA A 335 8.09 4.82 9.35
C ALA A 335 8.67 5.32 8.02
N HIS A 336 9.86 4.88 7.67
CA HIS A 336 10.46 4.94 6.34
C HIS A 336 10.43 6.35 5.70
N CYS A 337 9.66 6.53 4.62
CA CYS A 337 9.57 7.78 3.85
C CYS A 337 8.60 8.82 4.42
N THR A 338 8.09 8.65 5.65
CA THR A 338 7.14 9.60 6.26
C THR A 338 7.74 11.00 6.47
N GLY A 339 9.01 11.07 6.86
CA GLY A 339 9.71 12.33 7.12
C GLY A 339 9.48 12.91 8.52
N ILE A 340 10.54 13.53 9.04
CA ILE A 340 10.57 14.06 10.41
C ILE A 340 9.52 15.15 10.64
N ASN A 341 9.26 16.02 9.63
CA ASN A 341 8.27 17.10 9.73
C ASN A 341 6.87 16.55 10.00
N THR A 342 6.49 15.47 9.31
CA THR A 342 5.21 14.79 9.52
C THR A 342 5.15 14.13 10.90
N ILE A 343 6.22 13.45 11.31
CA ILE A 343 6.31 12.83 12.63
C ILE A 343 6.12 13.88 13.73
N MET A 344 6.81 15.01 13.63
CA MET A 344 6.69 16.12 14.58
C MET A 344 5.28 16.74 14.58
N ALA A 345 4.64 16.83 13.41
CA ALA A 345 3.26 17.31 13.31
C ALA A 345 2.28 16.35 13.98
N VAL A 346 2.41 15.03 13.77
CA VAL A 346 1.62 14.01 14.45
C VAL A 346 1.88 14.04 15.96
N HIS A 347 3.14 14.16 16.39
CA HIS A 347 3.49 14.27 17.82
C HIS A 347 2.82 15.48 18.48
N ARG A 348 2.85 16.63 17.84
CA ARG A 348 2.25 17.86 18.38
C ARG A 348 0.73 17.76 18.49
N GLU A 349 0.07 17.21 17.48
CA GLU A 349 -1.38 17.25 17.33
C GLU A 349 -2.11 16.00 17.86
N LEU A 350 -1.42 14.86 17.95
CA LEU A 350 -1.93 13.54 18.31
C LEU A 350 -0.92 12.75 19.16
N PRO A 351 -0.34 13.34 20.23
CA PRO A 351 0.79 12.74 20.95
C PRO A 351 0.48 11.36 21.55
N SER A 352 -0.75 11.14 22.04
CA SER A 352 -1.17 9.87 22.64
C SER A 352 -1.35 8.73 21.62
N LYS A 353 -1.38 9.04 20.33
CA LYS A 353 -1.58 8.06 19.25
C LYS A 353 -0.28 7.68 18.55
N LEU A 354 0.79 8.44 18.75
CA LEU A 354 2.06 8.23 18.08
C LEU A 354 2.86 7.11 18.73
N ILE A 355 3.22 6.10 17.93
CA ILE A 355 4.23 5.10 18.27
C ILE A 355 5.35 5.24 17.26
N MET A 356 6.57 5.50 17.71
CA MET A 356 7.75 5.60 16.85
C MET A 356 8.35 4.22 16.62
N PRO A 357 8.19 3.61 15.43
CA PRO A 357 8.90 2.38 15.10
C PRO A 357 10.37 2.66 14.77
N SER A 358 11.17 1.62 14.80
CA SER A 358 12.53 1.58 14.28
C SER A 358 12.87 0.13 13.91
N THR A 359 13.95 -0.09 13.21
CA THR A 359 14.47 -1.44 12.93
C THR A 359 14.53 -2.26 14.21
N GLY A 360 13.98 -3.47 14.21
CA GLY A 360 13.89 -4.36 15.37
C GLY A 360 12.70 -4.08 16.31
N THR A 361 11.86 -3.09 16.03
CA THR A 361 10.63 -2.88 16.81
C THR A 361 9.61 -3.97 16.49
N ARG A 362 9.04 -4.55 17.56
CA ARG A 362 7.88 -5.46 17.46
C ARG A 362 6.67 -4.80 18.11
N VAL A 363 5.59 -4.73 17.38
CA VAL A 363 4.33 -4.20 17.88
C VAL A 363 3.30 -5.32 17.91
N VAL A 364 2.75 -5.57 19.09
CA VAL A 364 1.79 -6.64 19.34
C VAL A 364 0.41 -6.01 19.51
N PHE A 365 -0.50 -6.36 18.61
CA PHE A 365 -1.92 -5.99 18.64
C PHE A 365 -2.75 -7.20 19.03
N GLY A 366 -3.78 -6.99 19.85
CA GLY A 366 -4.62 -8.06 20.38
C GLY A 366 -4.03 -8.70 21.65
N ALA A 367 -4.82 -9.58 22.27
CA ALA A 367 -4.52 -10.17 23.58
C ALA A 367 -3.33 -11.11 23.59
#